data_940bcaf51598dcde674899c58212e951
#
_entry.id   940bcaf51598dcde674899c58212e951
#
_cell.length_a   1.000
_cell.length_b   1.000
_cell.length_c   1.000
_cell.angle_alpha   90.00
_cell.angle_beta   90.00
_cell.angle_gamma   90.00
#
_symmetry.space_group_name_H-M   'P 1'
#
loop_
_entity.id
_entity.type
_entity.pdbx_description
1 polymer ?
#
loop_
_entity_poly.entity_id
_entity_poly.type
_entity_poly.pdbx_seq_one_letter_code
_entity_poly.pdbx_strand_id
1 'polypeptide(L)'
;MTDTETMTLAAIGEVEKEGEARIIRLEPRYREALVGLEGFSHALVVWWADRYAEYREQVPMTMELPYAPGVTAGLFATRSPVRPNPVAINTARILRVDTGAGVVEVDEIDAFAGTQVLDLKPYYGCLDRVKEYAQPEWVPADWGEWYTPLPEVDYASDG
;
A
#
# COMPACT_ATOMS: atom_id res chain seq x y z
N MET A 1 27.78 -6.24 16.35
CA MET A 1 26.74 -5.40 15.75
C MET A 1 27.04 -5.27 14.28
N THR A 2 26.21 -5.81 13.45
CA THR A 2 26.27 -5.51 12.01
C THR A 2 25.72 -4.11 11.82
N ASP A 3 26.50 -3.21 11.21
CA ASP A 3 25.97 -1.90 10.78
C ASP A 3 24.78 -2.15 9.87
N THR A 4 23.64 -1.59 10.23
CA THR A 4 22.46 -1.67 9.39
C THR A 4 22.72 -0.85 8.14
N GLU A 5 22.80 -1.51 7.00
CA GLU A 5 22.98 -0.82 5.72
C GLU A 5 21.78 0.09 5.46
N THR A 6 22.06 1.35 5.19
CA THR A 6 21.05 2.33 4.84
C THR A 6 20.87 2.39 3.34
N MET A 7 19.64 2.24 2.87
CA MET A 7 19.27 2.39 1.46
C MET A 7 18.52 3.70 1.25
N THR A 8 18.77 4.35 0.13
CA THR A 8 18.06 5.57 -0.27
C THR A 8 16.98 5.21 -1.28
N LEU A 9 15.76 5.65 -1.01
CA LEU A 9 14.61 5.53 -1.92
C LEU A 9 14.25 6.91 -2.47
N ALA A 10 13.84 6.95 -3.73
CA ALA A 10 13.29 8.14 -4.36
C ALA A 10 11.76 8.04 -4.42
N ALA A 11 11.06 9.07 -3.96
CA ALA A 11 9.64 9.19 -4.23
C ALA A 11 9.41 9.47 -5.71
N ILE A 12 8.50 8.75 -6.34
CA ILE A 12 8.13 8.98 -7.74
C ILE A 12 6.94 9.91 -7.91
N GLY A 13 6.22 10.17 -6.82
CA GLY A 13 5.03 11.01 -6.80
C GLY A 13 4.36 10.97 -5.43
N GLU A 14 3.13 11.42 -5.41
CA GLU A 14 2.32 11.48 -4.18
C GLU A 14 0.87 11.08 -4.42
N VAL A 15 0.19 10.73 -3.34
CA VAL A 15 -1.25 10.46 -3.33
C VAL A 15 -1.99 11.77 -3.14
N GLU A 16 -2.97 12.04 -4.00
CA GLU A 16 -3.92 13.13 -3.87
C GLU A 16 -5.32 12.55 -3.69
N LYS A 17 -6.12 13.20 -2.86
CA LYS A 17 -7.54 12.87 -2.67
C LYS A 17 -8.37 14.11 -2.97
N GLU A 18 -9.17 14.05 -4.03
CA GLU A 18 -10.04 15.12 -4.46
C GLU A 18 -11.50 14.62 -4.44
N GLY A 19 -12.23 14.94 -3.36
CA GLY A 19 -13.55 14.35 -3.13
C GLY A 19 -13.44 12.81 -3.02
N GLU A 20 -14.14 12.11 -3.90
CA GLU A 20 -14.06 10.65 -3.98
C GLU A 20 -12.92 10.14 -4.89
N ALA A 21 -12.28 11.03 -5.66
CA ALA A 21 -11.18 10.64 -6.53
C ALA A 21 -9.92 10.34 -5.71
N ARG A 22 -9.26 9.25 -6.08
CA ARG A 22 -7.97 8.82 -5.55
C ARG A 22 -6.96 8.89 -6.68
N ILE A 23 -6.01 9.78 -6.57
CA ILE A 23 -5.08 10.12 -7.64
C ILE A 23 -3.66 9.86 -7.17
N ILE A 24 -2.89 9.20 -8.01
CA ILE A 24 -1.44 9.12 -7.87
C ILE A 24 -0.87 10.09 -8.90
N ARG A 25 -0.23 11.15 -8.42
CA ARG A 25 0.41 12.14 -9.26
C ARG A 25 1.90 11.91 -9.27
N LEU A 26 2.44 11.62 -10.44
CA LEU A 26 3.86 11.44 -10.64
C LEU A 26 4.59 12.77 -10.85
N GLU A 27 5.82 12.81 -10.38
CA GLU A 27 6.74 13.88 -10.74
C GLU A 27 6.96 13.92 -12.27
N PRO A 28 7.17 15.11 -12.85
CA PRO A 28 7.29 15.27 -14.31
C PRO A 28 8.27 14.32 -14.98
N ARG A 29 9.40 14.04 -14.36
CA ARG A 29 10.45 13.16 -14.89
C ARG A 29 10.06 11.69 -15.03
N TYR A 30 8.99 11.26 -14.36
CA TYR A 30 8.52 9.87 -14.38
C TYR A 30 7.26 9.65 -15.21
N ARG A 31 6.68 10.70 -15.82
CA ARG A 31 5.41 10.61 -16.54
C ARG A 31 5.43 9.62 -17.69
N GLU A 32 6.52 9.58 -18.44
CA GLU A 32 6.67 8.66 -19.58
C GLU A 32 6.69 7.18 -19.15
N ALA A 33 7.01 6.89 -17.89
CA ALA A 33 6.96 5.53 -17.34
C ALA A 33 5.53 4.97 -17.23
N LEU A 34 4.49 5.81 -17.41
CA LEU A 34 3.09 5.38 -17.43
C LEU A 34 2.65 4.77 -18.76
N VAL A 35 3.44 4.93 -19.83
CA VAL A 35 3.07 4.38 -21.16
C VAL A 35 2.83 2.88 -21.08
N GLY A 36 1.64 2.45 -21.48
CA GLY A 36 1.23 1.05 -21.48
C GLY A 36 0.49 0.62 -20.20
N LEU A 37 0.53 1.41 -19.13
CA LEU A 37 -0.19 1.08 -17.89
C LEU A 37 -1.71 1.09 -18.09
N GLU A 38 -2.22 1.88 -19.02
CA GLU A 38 -3.64 1.94 -19.38
C GLU A 38 -4.23 0.61 -19.88
N GLY A 39 -3.38 -0.32 -20.30
CA GLY A 39 -3.78 -1.67 -20.71
C GLY A 39 -4.06 -2.62 -19.54
N PHE A 40 -3.73 -2.23 -18.33
CA PHE A 40 -3.92 -3.04 -17.13
C PHE A 40 -5.13 -2.58 -16.33
N SER A 41 -5.88 -3.54 -15.79
CA SER A 41 -7.02 -3.24 -14.93
C SER A 41 -6.62 -2.81 -13.51
N HIS A 42 -5.50 -3.32 -13.02
CA HIS A 42 -5.01 -3.07 -11.66
C HIS A 42 -3.52 -2.78 -11.64
N ALA A 43 -3.10 -2.07 -10.61
CA ALA A 43 -1.71 -1.84 -10.29
C ALA A 43 -1.43 -2.12 -8.80
N LEU A 44 -0.20 -2.49 -8.52
CA LEU A 44 0.35 -2.51 -7.17
C LEU A 44 0.98 -1.14 -6.90
N VAL A 45 0.44 -0.43 -5.94
CA VAL A 45 0.95 0.86 -5.50
C VAL A 45 1.79 0.65 -4.26
N VAL A 46 3.07 1.00 -4.34
CA VAL A 46 4.01 0.91 -3.22
C VAL A 46 4.24 2.31 -2.68
N TRP A 47 4.00 2.50 -1.38
CA TRP A 47 4.04 3.82 -0.78
C TRP A 47 4.68 3.82 0.60
N TRP A 48 5.09 4.98 1.06
CA TRP A 48 5.76 5.17 2.34
C TRP A 48 4.76 5.64 3.39
N ALA A 49 4.54 4.83 4.43
CA ALA A 49 3.65 5.18 5.54
C ALA A 49 4.36 6.17 6.49
N ASP A 50 4.54 7.39 6.06
CA ASP A 50 5.33 8.45 6.70
C ASP A 50 4.86 8.80 8.11
N ARG A 51 3.55 8.73 8.39
CA ARG A 51 2.99 8.99 9.72
C ARG A 51 3.50 8.03 10.79
N TYR A 52 4.02 6.87 10.40
CA TYR A 52 4.52 5.83 11.28
C TYR A 52 6.04 5.68 11.23
N ALA A 53 6.72 6.48 10.40
CA ALA A 53 8.16 6.37 10.19
C ALA A 53 8.97 6.70 11.46
N GLU A 54 8.45 7.56 12.33
CA GLU A 54 9.09 7.92 13.60
C GLU A 54 9.14 6.75 14.61
N TYR A 55 8.25 5.77 14.47
CA TYR A 55 8.17 4.62 15.38
C TYR A 55 9.03 3.44 14.96
N ARG A 56 9.72 3.52 13.83
CA ARG A 56 10.42 2.38 13.22
C ARG A 56 11.50 1.73 14.10
N GLU A 57 12.11 2.49 15.01
CA GLU A 57 13.14 1.99 15.93
C GLU A 57 12.55 1.37 17.22
N GLN A 58 11.27 1.61 17.49
CA GLN A 58 10.59 1.20 18.71
C GLN A 58 9.50 0.16 18.44
N VAL A 59 9.52 -0.46 17.28
CA VAL A 59 8.48 -1.40 16.84
C VAL A 59 8.59 -2.69 17.64
N PRO A 60 7.53 -3.16 18.30
CA PRO A 60 7.52 -4.47 18.92
C PRO A 60 7.60 -5.57 17.85
N MET A 61 8.42 -6.57 18.09
CA MET A 61 8.57 -7.68 17.14
C MET A 61 7.35 -8.60 17.10
N THR A 62 6.57 -8.62 18.18
CA THR A 62 5.30 -9.35 18.29
C THR A 62 4.24 -8.45 18.89
N MET A 63 2.98 -8.70 18.50
CA MET A 63 1.84 -7.93 19.02
C MET A 63 0.61 -8.81 19.11
N GLU A 64 -0.29 -8.49 20.04
CA GLU A 64 -1.64 -9.02 20.00
C GLU A 64 -2.41 -8.35 18.86
N LEU A 65 -3.10 -9.16 18.06
CA LEU A 65 -3.77 -8.67 16.87
C LEU A 65 -5.11 -8.02 17.25
N PRO A 66 -5.36 -6.75 16.87
CA PRO A 66 -6.60 -6.05 17.24
C PRO A 66 -7.85 -6.67 16.58
N TYR A 67 -7.67 -7.38 15.46
CA TYR A 67 -8.74 -8.06 14.73
C TYR A 67 -8.85 -9.56 15.05
N ALA A 68 -8.00 -10.07 15.93
CA ALA A 68 -8.01 -11.47 16.39
C ALA A 68 -7.63 -11.52 17.89
N PRO A 69 -8.56 -11.16 18.79
CA PRO A 69 -8.30 -11.12 20.22
C PRO A 69 -7.71 -12.42 20.75
N GLY A 70 -6.67 -12.32 21.58
CA GLY A 70 -5.98 -13.47 22.15
C GLY A 70 -4.94 -14.12 21.24
N VAL A 71 -4.79 -13.63 20.00
CA VAL A 71 -3.75 -14.09 19.08
C VAL A 71 -2.57 -13.12 19.10
N THR A 72 -1.40 -13.64 19.42
CA THR A 72 -0.13 -12.91 19.27
C THR A 72 0.57 -13.36 17.99
N ALA A 73 0.96 -12.42 17.16
CA ALA A 73 1.69 -12.69 15.93
C ALA A 73 2.95 -11.84 15.81
N GLY A 74 3.91 -12.33 15.06
CA GLY A 74 5.07 -11.56 14.67
C GLY A 74 4.69 -10.44 13.69
N LEU A 75 5.43 -9.34 13.74
CA LEU A 75 5.19 -8.16 12.91
C LEU A 75 5.09 -8.50 11.42
N PHE A 76 5.93 -9.41 10.92
CA PHE A 76 5.94 -9.80 9.51
C PHE A 76 4.80 -10.75 9.11
N ALA A 77 4.02 -11.22 10.07
CA ALA A 77 2.75 -11.90 9.79
C ALA A 77 1.56 -10.90 9.69
N THR A 78 1.84 -9.60 9.73
CA THR A 78 0.86 -8.51 9.66
C THR A 78 1.22 -7.54 8.54
N ARG A 79 0.28 -6.71 8.15
CA ARG A 79 0.51 -5.55 7.27
C ARG A 79 0.47 -4.22 8.01
N SER A 80 0.73 -4.23 9.32
CA SER A 80 0.84 -3.01 10.11
C SER A 80 1.84 -2.03 9.48
N PRO A 81 1.50 -0.74 9.37
CA PRO A 81 2.43 0.29 8.88
C PRO A 81 3.54 0.61 9.89
N VAL A 82 3.33 0.26 11.16
CA VAL A 82 4.36 0.42 12.20
C VAL A 82 5.34 -0.75 12.08
N ARG A 83 6.40 -0.54 11.32
CA ARG A 83 7.42 -1.56 11.00
C ARG A 83 8.78 -0.92 10.73
N PRO A 84 9.87 -1.70 10.76
CA PRO A 84 11.24 -1.16 10.54
C PRO A 84 11.38 -0.34 9.26
N ASN A 85 10.74 -0.80 8.19
CA ASN A 85 10.60 -0.04 6.95
C ASN A 85 9.11 0.09 6.66
N PRO A 86 8.48 1.23 6.93
CA PRO A 86 7.04 1.41 6.78
C PRO A 86 6.65 1.54 5.30
N VAL A 87 7.01 0.53 4.52
CA VAL A 87 6.64 0.38 3.11
C VAL A 87 5.32 -0.39 3.06
N ALA A 88 4.31 0.24 2.49
CA ALA A 88 2.99 -0.35 2.30
C ALA A 88 2.73 -0.63 0.82
N ILE A 89 1.82 -1.55 0.57
CA ILE A 89 1.41 -1.94 -0.77
C ILE A 89 -0.11 -2.04 -0.84
N ASN A 90 -0.68 -1.46 -1.87
CA ASN A 90 -2.09 -1.65 -2.24
C ASN A 90 -2.20 -2.23 -3.64
N THR A 91 -3.09 -3.19 -3.81
CA THR A 91 -3.65 -3.47 -5.13
C THR A 91 -4.77 -2.45 -5.35
N ALA A 92 -4.74 -1.74 -6.46
CA ALA A 92 -5.74 -0.73 -6.79
C ALA A 92 -6.25 -0.94 -8.21
N ARG A 93 -7.56 -0.77 -8.42
CA ARG A 93 -8.14 -0.78 -9.75
C ARG A 93 -7.86 0.54 -10.45
N ILE A 94 -7.31 0.46 -11.65
CA ILE A 94 -7.03 1.63 -12.47
C ILE A 94 -8.33 2.11 -13.11
N LEU A 95 -8.70 3.35 -12.88
CA LEU A 95 -9.86 3.99 -13.49
C LEU A 95 -9.44 4.83 -14.70
N ARG A 96 -8.29 5.50 -14.63
CA ARG A 96 -7.77 6.35 -15.70
C ARG A 96 -6.25 6.51 -15.59
N VAL A 97 -5.59 6.51 -16.71
CA VAL A 97 -4.17 6.88 -16.85
C VAL A 97 -4.05 8.06 -17.79
N ASP A 98 -3.38 9.10 -17.36
CA ASP A 98 -3.05 10.27 -18.15
C ASP A 98 -1.53 10.48 -18.13
N THR A 99 -0.85 9.95 -19.14
CA THR A 99 0.61 10.02 -19.25
C THR A 99 1.10 11.45 -19.38
N GLY A 100 0.38 12.31 -20.11
CA GLY A 100 0.77 13.71 -20.30
C GLY A 100 0.72 14.52 -19.01
N ALA A 101 -0.28 14.28 -18.18
CA ALA A 101 -0.41 14.91 -16.87
C ALA A 101 0.38 14.19 -15.77
N GLY A 102 0.80 12.94 -16.01
CA GLY A 102 1.45 12.11 -14.99
C GLY A 102 0.48 11.64 -13.90
N VAL A 103 -0.75 11.28 -14.28
CA VAL A 103 -1.83 10.97 -13.36
C VAL A 103 -2.31 9.53 -13.55
N VAL A 104 -2.44 8.82 -12.44
CA VAL A 104 -3.17 7.55 -12.37
C VAL A 104 -4.30 7.71 -11.36
N GLU A 105 -5.53 7.60 -11.83
CA GLU A 105 -6.72 7.58 -10.97
C GLU A 105 -7.08 6.14 -10.67
N VAL A 106 -7.28 5.85 -9.40
CA VAL A 106 -7.60 4.52 -8.88
C VAL A 106 -8.89 4.54 -8.06
N ASP A 107 -9.47 3.36 -7.86
CA ASP A 107 -10.71 3.22 -7.09
C ASP A 107 -10.50 3.49 -5.59
N GLU A 108 -9.44 2.92 -5.01
CA GLU A 108 -9.14 3.10 -3.60
C GLU A 108 -7.64 2.95 -3.32
N ILE A 109 -7.17 3.64 -2.30
CA ILE A 109 -5.82 3.50 -1.75
C ILE A 109 -5.86 3.84 -0.24
N ASP A 110 -5.26 3.00 0.56
CA ASP A 110 -5.21 3.12 2.03
C ASP A 110 -4.16 4.14 2.51
N ALA A 111 -3.66 4.97 1.64
CA ALA A 111 -2.72 6.04 1.96
C ALA A 111 -3.45 7.37 2.15
N PHE A 112 -2.95 8.20 3.05
CA PHE A 112 -3.44 9.58 3.20
C PHE A 112 -3.02 10.46 2.03
N ALA A 113 -3.76 11.54 1.79
CA ALA A 113 -3.33 12.58 0.87
C ALA A 113 -1.96 13.14 1.27
N GLY A 114 -1.09 13.36 0.30
CA GLY A 114 0.29 13.79 0.51
C GLY A 114 1.28 12.65 0.77
N THR A 115 0.82 11.41 0.89
CA THR A 115 1.70 10.25 1.05
C THR A 115 2.59 10.06 -0.18
N GLN A 116 3.87 9.87 0.04
CA GLN A 116 4.83 9.62 -1.03
C GLN A 116 4.67 8.21 -1.61
N VAL A 117 4.60 8.14 -2.93
CA VAL A 117 4.57 6.89 -3.69
C VAL A 117 6.00 6.54 -4.10
N LEU A 118 6.39 5.30 -3.83
CA LEU A 118 7.72 4.78 -4.12
C LEU A 118 7.79 4.04 -5.46
N ASP A 119 6.72 3.36 -5.84
CA ASP A 119 6.69 2.57 -7.06
C ASP A 119 5.25 2.28 -7.51
N LEU A 120 5.10 2.03 -8.79
CA LEU A 120 3.90 1.50 -9.43
C LEU A 120 4.28 0.28 -10.25
N LYS A 121 3.57 -0.82 -10.05
CA LYS A 121 3.75 -2.06 -10.81
C LYS A 121 2.41 -2.49 -11.40
N PRO A 122 2.36 -2.89 -12.67
CA PRO A 122 1.14 -3.47 -13.21
C PRO A 122 0.86 -4.81 -12.52
N TYR A 123 -0.42 -5.12 -12.35
CA TYR A 123 -0.83 -6.43 -11.84
C TYR A 123 -0.70 -7.48 -12.94
N TYR A 124 0.22 -8.42 -12.78
CA TYR A 124 0.38 -9.56 -13.67
C TYR A 124 -0.26 -10.81 -13.06
N GLY A 125 -1.24 -11.38 -13.74
CA GLY A 125 -1.91 -12.59 -13.26
C GLY A 125 -0.97 -13.76 -12.99
N CYS A 126 0.09 -13.91 -13.76
CA CYS A 126 1.07 -14.98 -13.57
C CYS A 126 2.05 -14.75 -12.40
N LEU A 127 2.19 -13.51 -11.93
CA LEU A 127 3.07 -13.15 -10.82
C LEU A 127 2.30 -12.95 -9.51
N ASP A 128 1.08 -12.40 -9.60
CA ASP A 128 0.38 -11.86 -8.43
C ASP A 128 -0.84 -12.68 -8.01
N ARG A 129 -1.33 -13.54 -8.90
CA ARG A 129 -2.48 -14.40 -8.60
C ARG A 129 -2.03 -15.79 -8.19
N VAL A 130 -2.42 -16.18 -6.98
CA VAL A 130 -2.14 -17.52 -6.44
C VAL A 130 -3.43 -18.33 -6.48
N LYS A 131 -3.41 -19.48 -7.17
CA LYS A 131 -4.59 -20.32 -7.35
C LYS A 131 -4.96 -21.07 -6.07
N GLU A 132 -3.97 -21.59 -5.39
CA GLU A 132 -4.12 -22.31 -4.12
C GLU A 132 -3.27 -21.57 -3.07
N TYR A 133 -3.92 -20.99 -2.08
CA TYR A 133 -3.27 -20.29 -1.01
C TYR A 133 -3.79 -20.74 0.34
N ALA A 134 -3.01 -20.53 1.37
CA ALA A 134 -3.39 -20.77 2.74
C ALA A 134 -3.12 -19.52 3.58
N GLN A 135 -3.94 -19.31 4.57
CA GLN A 135 -3.81 -18.28 5.58
C GLN A 135 -4.26 -18.83 6.93
N PRO A 136 -3.78 -18.25 8.05
CA PRO A 136 -4.23 -18.67 9.36
C PRO A 136 -5.73 -18.45 9.58
N GLU A 137 -6.35 -19.30 10.43
CA GLU A 137 -7.77 -19.19 10.77
C GLU A 137 -8.14 -17.87 11.47
N TRP A 138 -7.17 -17.20 12.06
CA TRP A 138 -7.40 -15.92 12.72
C TRP A 138 -7.54 -14.72 11.75
N VAL A 139 -7.27 -14.91 10.47
CA VAL A 139 -7.59 -13.88 9.47
C VAL A 139 -9.10 -13.79 9.35
N PRO A 140 -9.70 -12.59 9.55
CA PRO A 140 -11.14 -12.45 9.56
C PRO A 140 -11.80 -12.92 8.27
N ALA A 141 -12.77 -13.81 8.38
CA ALA A 141 -13.47 -14.38 7.21
C ALA A 141 -14.30 -13.34 6.44
N ASP A 142 -14.73 -12.27 7.11
CA ASP A 142 -15.48 -11.16 6.52
C ASP A 142 -14.61 -10.22 5.65
N TRP A 143 -13.29 -10.38 5.69
CA TRP A 143 -12.41 -9.69 4.74
C TRP A 143 -12.51 -10.23 3.31
N GLY A 144 -13.13 -11.39 3.13
CA GLY A 144 -13.37 -12.02 1.82
C GLY A 144 -12.17 -12.78 1.28
N GLU A 145 -12.35 -13.39 0.13
CA GLU A 145 -11.34 -14.21 -0.57
C GLU A 145 -10.67 -13.47 -1.74
N TRP A 146 -11.31 -12.44 -2.23
CA TRP A 146 -10.88 -11.71 -3.41
C TRP A 146 -10.65 -10.25 -3.11
N TYR A 147 -9.84 -9.63 -3.94
CA TYR A 147 -9.64 -8.19 -3.88
C TYR A 147 -11.00 -7.48 -3.86
N THR A 148 -11.19 -6.70 -2.82
CA THR A 148 -12.31 -5.77 -2.68
C THR A 148 -11.73 -4.48 -2.11
N PRO A 149 -12.04 -3.31 -2.66
CA PRO A 149 -11.62 -2.06 -2.06
C PRO A 149 -12.09 -2.01 -0.62
N LEU A 150 -11.14 -1.83 0.31
CA LEU A 150 -11.49 -1.67 1.72
C LEU A 150 -12.20 -0.32 1.89
N PRO A 151 -13.29 -0.26 2.67
CA PRO A 151 -13.87 1.02 3.04
C PRO A 151 -12.83 1.86 3.79
N GLU A 152 -12.89 3.18 3.62
CA GLU A 152 -12.05 4.09 4.39
C GLU A 152 -12.23 3.81 5.88
N VAL A 153 -11.17 3.36 6.53
CA VAL A 153 -11.14 3.25 7.98
C VAL A 153 -10.75 4.62 8.52
N ASP A 154 -11.69 5.29 9.16
CA ASP A 154 -11.43 6.56 9.82
C ASP A 154 -10.64 6.32 11.11
N TYR A 155 -9.32 6.32 11.00
CA TYR A 155 -8.42 6.23 12.15
C TYR A 155 -8.38 7.52 12.99
N ALA A 156 -9.12 8.56 12.62
CA ALA A 156 -9.13 9.83 13.34
C ALA A 156 -10.08 9.85 14.55
N SER A 157 -10.89 8.80 14.74
CA SER A 157 -11.89 8.76 15.81
C SER A 157 -11.42 8.12 17.12
N ASP A 158 -10.21 7.56 17.18
CA ASP A 158 -9.62 6.95 18.40
C ASP A 158 -8.43 7.77 18.93
N GLY A 159 -8.62 9.05 19.08
CA GLY A 159 -7.69 9.98 19.71
C GLY A 159 -8.22 10.55 20.99
#